data_4e6cfdb3592111528406619977a0675c
#
_entry.id   4e6cfdb3592111528406619977a0675c
#
_cell.length_a   1.000
_cell.length_b   1.000
_cell.length_c   1.000
_cell.angle_alpha   90.00
_cell.angle_beta   90.00
_cell.angle_gamma   90.00
#
_symmetry.space_group_name_H-M   'P 1'
#
loop_
_entity.id
_entity.type
_entity.pdbx_description
1 polymer ?
#
loop_
_entity_poly.entity_id
_entity_poly.type
_entity_poly.pdbx_seq_one_letter_code
_entity_poly.pdbx_strand_id
1 'polypeptide(L)'
;VLRREGYRVLLVNSNPATIMTDPEFADATYIEPLTAELVEKIIIAEQPDAILPTVGGQTALNLAVELGESGILAKHGVQLIGADLRAIRLAEDRSKFKQAMIAANVPVPVSHFVHSLAEAEAVVDEIGFPMLVRASFTLGGTGGGVAYSREQFTAVVEHGLRSSPVGEVLIERSLLGWKEYELEVMRDKADNFVVVCSIENVDPMGVHTGDSITVAPAQTLTDKEYQYLRDLAKTVMRAVGVETGGSNVQFAVNPENGEVIVIEMNPRVSRSSALASKATGFPIAKIAALLAVGYTLDEIPNDITRVTPASFEPSIDYCVVKIPRWNFEKFPGVDPTLGPQMKSVGEVMAIGRTFT
;
A
#
# COMPACT_ATOMS: atom_id res chain seq x y z
N VAL A 1 6.11 22.18 2.00
CA VAL A 1 7.35 21.92 1.24
C VAL A 1 7.25 22.57 -0.12
N LEU A 2 6.37 22.14 -1.01
CA LEU A 2 6.26 22.62 -2.40
C LEU A 2 6.19 24.17 -2.53
N ARG A 3 5.44 24.86 -1.66
CA ARG A 3 5.40 26.33 -1.65
C ARG A 3 6.76 26.95 -1.34
N ARG A 4 7.59 26.31 -0.50
CA ARG A 4 8.96 26.78 -0.22
C ARG A 4 9.89 26.62 -1.41
N GLU A 5 9.60 25.64 -2.27
CA GLU A 5 10.29 25.43 -3.54
C GLU A 5 9.77 26.34 -4.67
N GLY A 6 8.84 27.25 -4.37
CA GLY A 6 8.32 28.22 -5.33
C GLY A 6 7.12 27.74 -6.15
N TYR A 7 6.56 26.56 -5.84
CA TYR A 7 5.37 26.07 -6.53
C TYR A 7 4.11 26.70 -5.96
N ARG A 8 3.16 27.03 -6.84
CA ARG A 8 1.78 27.34 -6.47
C ARG A 8 1.05 26.03 -6.16
N VAL A 9 0.49 25.92 -4.98
CA VAL A 9 -0.13 24.69 -4.48
C VAL A 9 -1.64 24.85 -4.39
N LEU A 10 -2.36 23.97 -5.09
CA LEU A 10 -3.80 23.84 -5.03
C LEU A 10 -4.15 22.55 -4.26
N LEU A 11 -5.06 22.64 -3.32
CA LEU A 11 -5.53 21.50 -2.55
C LEU A 11 -7.00 21.22 -2.87
N VAL A 12 -7.32 19.96 -3.16
CA VAL A 12 -8.70 19.48 -3.31
C VAL A 12 -8.95 18.40 -2.27
N ASN A 13 -9.96 18.55 -1.43
CA ASN A 13 -10.32 17.58 -0.40
C ASN A 13 -11.82 17.66 -0.10
N SER A 14 -12.47 16.52 0.07
CA SER A 14 -13.89 16.48 0.43
C SER A 14 -14.17 16.68 1.93
N ASN A 15 -13.13 16.64 2.77
CA ASN A 15 -13.25 16.81 4.23
C ASN A 15 -12.84 18.23 4.66
N PRO A 16 -13.80 19.07 5.12
CA PRO A 16 -13.47 20.42 5.58
C PRO A 16 -12.77 20.44 6.95
N ALA A 17 -12.79 19.33 7.69
CA ALA A 17 -12.29 19.27 9.07
C ALA A 17 -10.88 18.64 9.16
N THR A 18 -10.13 18.59 8.08
CA THR A 18 -8.73 18.14 8.10
C THR A 18 -7.79 19.34 8.22
N ILE A 19 -6.64 19.14 8.88
CA ILE A 19 -5.58 20.15 8.94
C ILE A 19 -5.08 20.58 7.55
N MET A 20 -5.16 19.70 6.56
CA MET A 20 -4.72 19.99 5.19
C MET A 20 -5.61 21.01 4.48
N THR A 21 -6.86 21.19 4.91
CA THR A 21 -7.77 22.21 4.36
C THR A 21 -7.65 23.58 5.03
N ASP A 22 -6.73 23.73 5.98
CA ASP A 22 -6.39 25.02 6.54
C ASP A 22 -5.81 25.94 5.43
N PRO A 23 -6.30 27.19 5.30
CA PRO A 23 -5.86 28.13 4.26
C PRO A 23 -4.36 28.43 4.24
N GLU A 24 -3.64 28.18 5.33
CA GLU A 24 -2.20 28.39 5.40
C GLU A 24 -1.38 27.37 4.60
N PHE A 25 -1.95 26.18 4.28
CA PHE A 25 -1.21 25.09 3.65
C PHE A 25 -1.19 25.13 2.12
N ALA A 26 -2.14 25.80 1.48
CA ALA A 26 -2.23 25.90 0.03
C ALA A 26 -2.48 27.35 -0.42
N ASP A 27 -2.22 27.64 -1.70
CA ASP A 27 -2.52 28.95 -2.29
C ASP A 27 -4.00 29.04 -2.70
N ALA A 28 -4.64 27.90 -2.96
CA ALA A 28 -6.09 27.77 -3.06
C ALA A 28 -6.53 26.39 -2.53
N THR A 29 -7.66 26.34 -1.84
CA THR A 29 -8.24 25.14 -1.26
C THR A 29 -9.68 24.98 -1.74
N TYR A 30 -9.97 23.81 -2.33
CA TYR A 30 -11.27 23.41 -2.82
C TYR A 30 -11.82 22.30 -1.92
N ILE A 31 -12.93 22.58 -1.24
CA ILE A 31 -13.64 21.59 -0.43
C ILE A 31 -14.81 21.08 -1.25
N GLU A 32 -14.52 20.06 -2.07
CA GLU A 32 -15.43 19.53 -3.07
C GLU A 32 -15.39 18.00 -3.09
N PRO A 33 -16.45 17.33 -3.56
CA PRO A 33 -16.41 15.91 -3.86
C PRO A 33 -15.26 15.56 -4.82
N LEU A 34 -14.54 14.47 -4.51
CA LEU A 34 -13.39 14.02 -5.32
C LEU A 34 -13.91 13.19 -6.52
N THR A 35 -14.50 13.85 -7.51
CA THR A 35 -14.97 13.26 -8.78
C THR A 35 -14.19 13.85 -9.94
N ALA A 36 -14.05 13.06 -11.03
CA ALA A 36 -13.35 13.53 -12.22
C ALA A 36 -13.99 14.80 -12.81
N GLU A 37 -15.32 14.90 -12.81
CA GLU A 37 -16.04 16.07 -13.31
C GLU A 37 -15.70 17.36 -12.53
N LEU A 38 -15.69 17.30 -11.20
CA LEU A 38 -15.40 18.47 -10.38
C LEU A 38 -13.91 18.85 -10.45
N VAL A 39 -13.03 17.85 -10.46
CA VAL A 39 -11.60 18.11 -10.61
C VAL A 39 -11.28 18.66 -11.99
N GLU A 40 -11.97 18.25 -13.08
CA GLU A 40 -11.82 18.87 -14.39
C GLU A 40 -12.21 20.36 -14.37
N LYS A 41 -13.28 20.73 -13.67
CA LYS A 41 -13.68 22.14 -13.52
C LYS A 41 -12.59 22.96 -12.80
N ILE A 42 -11.96 22.38 -11.79
CA ILE A 42 -10.85 23.03 -11.09
C ILE A 42 -9.62 23.13 -12.01
N ILE A 43 -9.30 22.10 -12.78
CA ILE A 43 -8.22 22.11 -13.78
C ILE A 43 -8.43 23.24 -14.80
N ILE A 44 -9.65 23.41 -15.29
CA ILE A 44 -9.99 24.46 -16.25
C ILE A 44 -9.80 25.85 -15.62
N ALA A 45 -10.26 26.02 -14.38
CA ALA A 45 -10.17 27.32 -13.68
C ALA A 45 -8.75 27.71 -13.29
N GLU A 46 -7.96 26.75 -12.81
CA GLU A 46 -6.67 26.99 -12.17
C GLU A 46 -5.46 26.69 -13.06
N GLN A 47 -5.67 25.90 -14.13
CA GLN A 47 -4.65 25.48 -15.11
C GLN A 47 -3.35 24.96 -14.44
N PRO A 48 -3.42 23.92 -13.58
CA PRO A 48 -2.24 23.37 -12.95
C PRO A 48 -1.38 22.63 -13.96
N ASP A 49 -0.06 22.64 -13.78
CA ASP A 49 0.88 21.87 -14.59
C ASP A 49 0.86 20.37 -14.23
N ALA A 50 0.62 20.07 -12.94
CA ALA A 50 0.71 18.69 -12.45
C ALA A 50 -0.26 18.36 -11.30
N ILE A 51 -0.52 17.09 -11.12
CA ILE A 51 -1.25 16.52 -9.99
C ILE A 51 -0.33 15.53 -9.25
N LEU A 52 -0.27 15.64 -7.91
CA LEU A 52 0.45 14.73 -7.01
C LEU A 52 -0.54 13.86 -6.24
N PRO A 53 -0.93 12.67 -6.75
CA PRO A 53 -1.93 11.81 -6.11
C PRO A 53 -1.35 10.97 -4.98
N THR A 54 -0.05 10.72 -4.96
CA THR A 54 0.61 9.75 -4.07
C THR A 54 0.64 10.15 -2.59
N VAL A 55 0.24 11.36 -2.26
CA VAL A 55 0.08 11.85 -0.87
C VAL A 55 -1.39 12.00 -0.45
N GLY A 56 -2.34 11.66 -1.32
CA GLY A 56 -3.79 11.76 -1.07
C GLY A 56 -4.49 10.43 -0.78
N GLY A 57 -3.74 9.37 -0.49
CA GLY A 57 -4.28 8.03 -0.21
C GLY A 57 -4.92 7.35 -1.43
N GLN A 58 -5.67 6.27 -1.17
CA GLN A 58 -6.28 5.46 -2.24
C GLN A 58 -7.28 6.24 -3.09
N THR A 59 -8.05 7.11 -2.48
CA THR A 59 -9.04 7.94 -3.19
C THR A 59 -8.37 8.81 -4.26
N ALA A 60 -7.23 9.41 -3.96
CA ALA A 60 -6.50 10.22 -4.92
C ALA A 60 -5.88 9.39 -6.05
N LEU A 61 -5.39 8.17 -5.76
CA LEU A 61 -4.91 7.27 -6.82
C LEU A 61 -6.03 6.84 -7.75
N ASN A 62 -7.19 6.44 -7.22
CA ASN A 62 -8.34 6.06 -8.02
C ASN A 62 -8.80 7.21 -8.92
N LEU A 63 -8.88 8.42 -8.37
CA LEU A 63 -9.22 9.62 -9.14
C LEU A 63 -8.17 9.93 -10.22
N ALA A 64 -6.89 9.76 -9.93
CA ALA A 64 -5.82 9.96 -10.93
C ALA A 64 -5.93 8.97 -12.09
N VAL A 65 -6.29 7.71 -11.80
CA VAL A 65 -6.57 6.71 -12.84
C VAL A 65 -7.77 7.14 -13.69
N GLU A 66 -8.89 7.54 -13.07
CA GLU A 66 -10.10 8.00 -13.77
C GLU A 66 -9.81 9.20 -14.66
N LEU A 67 -9.09 10.22 -14.15
CA LEU A 67 -8.69 11.41 -14.91
C LEU A 67 -7.77 11.06 -16.09
N GLY A 68 -6.88 10.10 -15.91
CA GLY A 68 -5.97 9.64 -16.97
C GLY A 68 -6.71 8.86 -18.06
N GLU A 69 -7.59 7.93 -17.66
CA GLU A 69 -8.35 7.07 -18.57
C GLU A 69 -9.42 7.81 -19.37
N SER A 70 -10.07 8.79 -18.75
CA SER A 70 -11.03 9.67 -19.44
C SER A 70 -10.38 10.66 -20.41
N GLY A 71 -9.04 10.75 -20.43
CA GLY A 71 -8.30 11.67 -21.27
C GLY A 71 -8.29 13.12 -20.77
N ILE A 72 -8.84 13.42 -19.59
CA ILE A 72 -8.89 14.77 -19.02
C ILE A 72 -7.48 15.33 -18.84
N LEU A 73 -6.56 14.53 -18.30
CA LEU A 73 -5.17 14.98 -18.08
C LEU A 73 -4.50 15.38 -19.41
N ALA A 74 -4.61 14.53 -20.43
CA ALA A 74 -4.03 14.79 -21.75
C ALA A 74 -4.67 16.01 -22.44
N LYS A 75 -6.00 16.16 -22.32
CA LYS A 75 -6.78 17.28 -22.88
C LYS A 75 -6.29 18.64 -22.34
N HIS A 76 -5.93 18.69 -21.07
CA HIS A 76 -5.53 19.92 -20.39
C HIS A 76 -4.02 20.07 -20.19
N GLY A 77 -3.20 19.10 -20.66
CA GLY A 77 -1.75 19.11 -20.52
C GLY A 77 -1.23 18.92 -19.10
N VAL A 78 -2.03 18.30 -18.22
CA VAL A 78 -1.68 18.08 -16.80
C VAL A 78 -0.90 16.79 -16.63
N GLN A 79 0.23 16.85 -15.92
CA GLN A 79 1.08 15.68 -15.65
C GLN A 79 0.74 15.03 -14.31
N LEU A 80 0.88 13.68 -14.23
CA LEU A 80 0.93 12.98 -12.95
C LEU A 80 2.38 12.95 -12.47
N ILE A 81 2.61 13.39 -11.23
CA ILE A 81 3.91 13.37 -10.56
C ILE A 81 3.85 12.50 -9.30
N GLY A 82 5.00 12.00 -8.83
CA GLY A 82 5.08 11.04 -7.71
C GLY A 82 4.93 9.58 -8.12
N ALA A 83 3.97 9.26 -8.97
CA ALA A 83 3.84 8.00 -9.69
C ALA A 83 3.07 8.23 -10.98
N ASP A 84 3.49 7.61 -12.07
CA ASP A 84 2.79 7.68 -13.34
C ASP A 84 1.59 6.73 -13.38
N LEU A 85 0.72 6.93 -14.37
CA LEU A 85 -0.51 6.13 -14.54
C LEU A 85 -0.21 4.62 -14.72
N ARG A 86 0.91 4.30 -15.40
CA ARG A 86 1.33 2.91 -15.62
C ARG A 86 1.73 2.26 -14.29
N ALA A 87 2.54 2.92 -13.48
CA ALA A 87 2.98 2.42 -12.18
C ALA A 87 1.80 2.23 -11.22
N ILE A 88 0.87 3.19 -11.18
CA ILE A 88 -0.35 3.09 -10.36
C ILE A 88 -1.18 1.86 -10.79
N ARG A 89 -1.47 1.72 -12.08
CA ARG A 89 -2.23 0.57 -12.59
C ARG A 89 -1.55 -0.76 -12.35
N LEU A 90 -0.22 -0.80 -12.49
CA LEU A 90 0.54 -2.02 -12.29
C LEU A 90 0.52 -2.45 -10.82
N ALA A 91 0.60 -1.50 -9.89
CA ALA A 91 0.54 -1.79 -8.46
C ALA A 91 -0.86 -2.19 -7.98
N GLU A 92 -1.92 -1.56 -8.51
CA GLU A 92 -3.29 -1.74 -8.03
C GLU A 92 -4.00 -2.95 -8.67
N ASP A 93 -3.61 -3.34 -9.89
CA ASP A 93 -4.17 -4.51 -10.58
C ASP A 93 -3.41 -5.77 -10.17
N ARG A 94 -4.06 -6.61 -9.37
CA ARG A 94 -3.45 -7.86 -8.84
C ARG A 94 -2.88 -8.76 -9.92
N SER A 95 -3.57 -8.89 -11.07
CA SER A 95 -3.11 -9.75 -12.17
C SER A 95 -1.85 -9.18 -12.81
N LYS A 96 -1.84 -7.88 -13.10
CA LYS A 96 -0.67 -7.20 -13.67
C LYS A 96 0.49 -7.18 -12.69
N PHE A 97 0.23 -6.90 -11.41
CA PHE A 97 1.24 -6.94 -10.35
C PHE A 97 1.88 -8.33 -10.29
N LYS A 98 1.07 -9.39 -10.19
CA LYS A 98 1.58 -10.77 -10.19
C LYS A 98 2.44 -11.08 -11.40
N GLN A 99 1.98 -10.74 -12.62
CA GLN A 99 2.74 -10.97 -13.85
C GLN A 99 4.07 -10.22 -13.84
N ALA A 100 4.09 -8.96 -13.38
CA ALA A 100 5.32 -8.18 -13.26
C ALA A 100 6.29 -8.78 -12.22
N MET A 101 5.78 -9.28 -11.11
CA MET A 101 6.59 -9.93 -10.07
C MET A 101 7.20 -11.23 -10.58
N ILE A 102 6.41 -12.07 -11.27
CA ILE A 102 6.91 -13.29 -11.90
C ILE A 102 8.01 -12.97 -12.91
N ALA A 103 7.80 -11.97 -13.78
CA ALA A 103 8.79 -11.52 -14.75
C ALA A 103 10.09 -10.99 -14.11
N ALA A 104 10.00 -10.44 -12.90
CA ALA A 104 11.13 -9.96 -12.13
C ALA A 104 11.74 -11.02 -11.18
N ASN A 105 11.29 -12.28 -11.25
CA ASN A 105 11.68 -13.38 -10.34
C ASN A 105 11.42 -13.05 -8.86
N VAL A 106 10.38 -12.30 -8.55
CA VAL A 106 9.94 -12.01 -7.21
C VAL A 106 8.90 -13.05 -6.79
N PRO A 107 9.04 -13.70 -5.63
CA PRO A 107 8.10 -14.73 -5.16
C PRO A 107 6.74 -14.10 -4.82
N VAL A 108 5.69 -14.67 -5.38
CA VAL A 108 4.27 -14.30 -5.17
C VAL A 108 3.45 -15.54 -4.88
N PRO A 109 2.24 -15.43 -4.29
CA PRO A 109 1.40 -16.59 -4.04
C PRO A 109 1.09 -17.35 -5.33
N VAL A 110 1.19 -18.68 -5.28
CA VAL A 110 0.67 -19.53 -6.36
C VAL A 110 -0.84 -19.31 -6.42
N SER A 111 -1.33 -18.93 -7.58
CA SER A 111 -2.75 -18.62 -7.78
C SER A 111 -3.17 -18.77 -9.23
N HIS A 112 -4.46 -19.09 -9.43
CA HIS A 112 -5.07 -19.26 -10.75
C HIS A 112 -6.44 -18.59 -10.81
N PHE A 113 -6.73 -17.91 -11.92
CA PHE A 113 -8.08 -17.49 -12.26
C PHE A 113 -8.80 -18.65 -12.94
N VAL A 114 -10.00 -18.96 -12.50
CA VAL A 114 -10.81 -20.05 -13.02
C VAL A 114 -12.26 -19.61 -13.25
N HIS A 115 -12.90 -20.19 -14.25
CA HIS A 115 -14.29 -19.89 -14.65
C HIS A 115 -15.22 -21.07 -14.45
N SER A 116 -14.73 -22.20 -13.98
CA SER A 116 -15.51 -23.41 -13.74
C SER A 116 -14.94 -24.22 -12.57
N LEU A 117 -15.79 -25.06 -11.98
CA LEU A 117 -15.36 -26.00 -10.94
C LEU A 117 -14.31 -26.99 -11.50
N ALA A 118 -14.45 -27.40 -12.77
CA ALA A 118 -13.49 -28.33 -13.39
C ALA A 118 -12.09 -27.72 -13.52
N GLU A 119 -11.98 -26.44 -13.89
CA GLU A 119 -10.72 -25.70 -13.91
C GLU A 119 -10.16 -25.55 -12.49
N ALA A 120 -11.03 -25.27 -11.51
CA ALA A 120 -10.65 -25.15 -10.12
C ALA A 120 -10.06 -26.47 -9.57
N GLU A 121 -10.70 -27.61 -9.83
CA GLU A 121 -10.20 -28.92 -9.42
C GLU A 121 -8.82 -29.28 -10.04
N ALA A 122 -8.55 -28.80 -11.24
CA ALA A 122 -7.27 -29.06 -11.92
C ALA A 122 -6.06 -28.39 -11.24
N VAL A 123 -6.27 -27.33 -10.46
CA VAL A 123 -5.18 -26.58 -9.78
C VAL A 123 -5.04 -26.92 -8.29
N VAL A 124 -5.91 -27.80 -7.75
CA VAL A 124 -5.92 -28.14 -6.31
C VAL A 124 -4.59 -28.72 -5.85
N ASP A 125 -4.01 -29.66 -6.63
CA ASP A 125 -2.80 -30.38 -6.22
C ASP A 125 -1.55 -29.48 -6.34
N GLU A 126 -1.58 -28.47 -7.20
CA GLU A 126 -0.51 -27.46 -7.32
C GLU A 126 -0.53 -26.47 -6.14
N ILE A 127 -1.71 -25.98 -5.79
CA ILE A 127 -1.86 -24.93 -4.76
C ILE A 127 -1.74 -25.51 -3.34
N GLY A 128 -2.43 -26.64 -3.07
CA GLY A 128 -2.50 -27.27 -1.75
C GLY A 128 -3.42 -26.53 -0.77
N PHE A 129 -3.90 -27.22 0.25
CA PHE A 129 -4.73 -26.64 1.30
C PHE A 129 -3.89 -26.05 2.45
N PRO A 130 -4.39 -25.00 3.14
CA PRO A 130 -5.62 -24.25 2.85
C PRO A 130 -5.50 -23.35 1.62
N MET A 131 -6.64 -23.12 0.94
CA MET A 131 -6.74 -22.23 -0.22
C MET A 131 -7.66 -21.06 0.07
N LEU A 132 -7.32 -19.90 -0.45
CA LEU A 132 -8.16 -18.72 -0.46
C LEU A 132 -8.84 -18.61 -1.83
N VAL A 133 -10.16 -18.49 -1.82
CA VAL A 133 -10.99 -18.27 -3.02
C VAL A 133 -11.55 -16.86 -2.95
N ARG A 134 -11.42 -16.10 -4.02
CA ARG A 134 -11.93 -14.72 -4.13
C ARG A 134 -12.75 -14.56 -5.41
N ALA A 135 -14.01 -14.19 -5.28
CA ALA A 135 -14.82 -13.84 -6.45
C ALA A 135 -14.29 -12.54 -7.08
N SER A 136 -14.10 -12.56 -8.41
CA SER A 136 -13.66 -11.38 -9.15
C SER A 136 -14.77 -10.33 -9.23
N PHE A 137 -14.38 -9.05 -9.19
CA PHE A 137 -15.28 -7.88 -9.31
C PHE A 137 -16.36 -7.79 -8.24
N THR A 138 -16.10 -8.30 -7.03
CA THR A 138 -16.99 -8.15 -5.87
C THR A 138 -16.41 -7.16 -4.86
N LEU A 139 -17.30 -6.51 -4.09
CA LEU A 139 -16.92 -5.58 -3.03
C LEU A 139 -16.89 -6.29 -1.66
N GLY A 140 -15.94 -5.88 -0.81
CA GLY A 140 -15.91 -6.30 0.59
C GLY A 140 -15.70 -7.79 0.83
N GLY A 141 -15.10 -8.53 -0.14
CA GLY A 141 -14.84 -9.96 0.01
C GLY A 141 -16.07 -10.86 -0.21
N THR A 142 -17.16 -10.31 -0.74
CA THR A 142 -18.38 -11.10 -1.07
C THR A 142 -18.05 -12.25 -2.00
N GLY A 143 -18.55 -13.44 -1.71
CA GLY A 143 -18.31 -14.67 -2.49
C GLY A 143 -16.92 -15.28 -2.29
N GLY A 144 -16.08 -14.68 -1.41
CA GLY A 144 -14.79 -15.24 -1.05
C GLY A 144 -14.87 -16.15 0.18
N GLY A 145 -13.83 -16.99 0.37
CA GLY A 145 -13.71 -17.85 1.53
C GLY A 145 -12.40 -18.61 1.56
N VAL A 146 -12.13 -19.26 2.70
CA VAL A 146 -10.99 -20.16 2.85
C VAL A 146 -11.48 -21.58 2.86
N ALA A 147 -10.87 -22.43 2.04
CA ALA A 147 -11.12 -23.87 2.01
C ALA A 147 -9.96 -24.61 2.68
N TYR A 148 -10.28 -25.41 3.71
CA TYR A 148 -9.30 -26.22 4.44
C TYR A 148 -9.29 -27.68 3.99
N SER A 149 -10.29 -28.08 3.21
CA SER A 149 -10.40 -29.42 2.64
C SER A 149 -11.07 -29.40 1.26
N ARG A 150 -10.99 -30.50 0.53
CA ARG A 150 -11.60 -30.62 -0.80
C ARG A 150 -13.13 -30.48 -0.76
N GLU A 151 -13.80 -30.96 0.29
CA GLU A 151 -15.25 -30.80 0.45
C GLU A 151 -15.64 -29.31 0.61
N GLN A 152 -14.90 -28.57 1.45
CA GLN A 152 -15.12 -27.14 1.62
C GLN A 152 -14.78 -26.36 0.34
N PHE A 153 -13.74 -26.76 -0.38
CA PHE A 153 -13.28 -26.11 -1.60
C PHE A 153 -14.37 -26.05 -2.67
N THR A 154 -15.00 -27.18 -2.97
CA THR A 154 -16.09 -27.23 -3.96
C THR A 154 -17.19 -26.23 -3.62
N ALA A 155 -17.66 -26.20 -2.37
CA ALA A 155 -18.72 -25.29 -1.95
C ALA A 155 -18.32 -23.81 -2.04
N VAL A 156 -17.08 -23.46 -1.66
CA VAL A 156 -16.57 -22.08 -1.69
C VAL A 156 -16.38 -21.62 -3.14
N VAL A 157 -15.82 -22.48 -4.01
CA VAL A 157 -15.64 -22.15 -5.44
C VAL A 157 -16.97 -21.92 -6.14
N GLU A 158 -17.95 -22.82 -5.96
CA GLU A 158 -19.28 -22.64 -6.53
C GLU A 158 -19.96 -21.37 -6.03
N HIS A 159 -19.82 -21.05 -4.74
CA HIS A 159 -20.34 -19.82 -4.18
C HIS A 159 -19.66 -18.60 -4.81
N GLY A 160 -18.35 -18.64 -4.95
CA GLY A 160 -17.55 -17.57 -5.58
C GLY A 160 -17.93 -17.33 -7.05
N LEU A 161 -18.02 -18.41 -7.83
CA LEU A 161 -18.42 -18.32 -9.26
C LEU A 161 -19.82 -17.73 -9.44
N ARG A 162 -20.78 -18.09 -8.56
CA ARG A 162 -22.14 -17.49 -8.59
C ARG A 162 -22.14 -16.03 -8.14
N SER A 163 -21.25 -15.64 -7.24
CA SER A 163 -21.18 -14.29 -6.69
C SER A 163 -20.46 -13.31 -7.63
N SER A 164 -19.58 -13.83 -8.49
CA SER A 164 -18.83 -13.01 -9.45
C SER A 164 -19.73 -12.58 -10.62
N PRO A 165 -19.82 -11.28 -10.94
CA PRO A 165 -20.57 -10.80 -12.12
C PRO A 165 -20.09 -11.36 -13.45
N VAL A 166 -18.84 -11.81 -13.52
CA VAL A 166 -18.19 -12.36 -14.72
C VAL A 166 -17.98 -13.88 -14.65
N GLY A 167 -18.45 -14.53 -13.57
CA GLY A 167 -18.28 -15.97 -13.38
C GLY A 167 -16.83 -16.42 -13.22
N GLU A 168 -16.00 -15.58 -12.59
CA GLU A 168 -14.57 -15.83 -12.39
C GLU A 168 -14.22 -15.79 -10.90
N VAL A 169 -13.36 -16.70 -10.45
CA VAL A 169 -12.75 -16.68 -9.14
C VAL A 169 -11.23 -16.79 -9.23
N LEU A 170 -10.54 -16.10 -8.34
CA LEU A 170 -9.12 -16.31 -8.06
C LEU A 170 -8.99 -17.35 -6.95
N ILE A 171 -8.23 -18.41 -7.20
CA ILE A 171 -7.84 -19.41 -6.21
C ILE A 171 -6.37 -19.20 -5.93
N GLU A 172 -6.00 -19.03 -4.67
CA GLU A 172 -4.61 -18.80 -4.28
C GLU A 172 -4.24 -19.60 -3.02
N ARG A 173 -2.94 -19.91 -2.88
CA ARG A 173 -2.40 -20.49 -1.67
C ARG A 173 -2.70 -19.58 -0.49
N SER A 174 -3.31 -20.12 0.55
CA SER A 174 -3.57 -19.35 1.78
C SER A 174 -2.27 -19.11 2.55
N LEU A 175 -2.08 -17.89 2.98
CA LEU A 175 -0.96 -17.47 3.81
C LEU A 175 -1.41 -17.21 5.26
N LEU A 176 -2.60 -17.69 5.64
CA LEU A 176 -3.10 -17.56 7.01
C LEU A 176 -2.09 -18.13 8.00
N GLY A 177 -1.84 -17.39 9.07
CA GLY A 177 -0.89 -17.77 10.11
C GLY A 177 0.58 -17.49 9.79
N TRP A 178 0.91 -17.02 8.58
CA TRP A 178 2.26 -16.56 8.28
C TRP A 178 2.55 -15.26 9.00
N LYS A 179 3.83 -14.98 9.26
CA LYS A 179 4.26 -13.69 9.76
C LYS A 179 4.13 -12.63 8.68
N GLU A 180 3.78 -11.42 9.07
CA GLU A 180 3.63 -10.31 8.16
C GLU A 180 4.61 -9.20 8.47
N TYR A 181 5.33 -8.75 7.43
CA TYR A 181 6.28 -7.66 7.49
C TYR A 181 5.98 -6.61 6.43
N GLU A 182 6.30 -5.38 6.76
CA GLU A 182 6.20 -4.26 5.83
C GLU A 182 7.52 -3.51 5.79
N LEU A 183 7.94 -3.08 4.60
CA LEU A 183 9.02 -2.13 4.43
C LEU A 183 8.47 -0.82 3.86
N GLU A 184 8.69 0.26 4.59
CA GLU A 184 8.48 1.61 4.06
C GLU A 184 9.76 2.02 3.32
N VAL A 185 9.64 2.19 2.02
CA VAL A 185 10.78 2.39 1.12
C VAL A 185 10.61 3.62 0.25
N MET A 186 11.71 4.18 -0.20
CA MET A 186 11.73 5.28 -1.17
C MET A 186 12.74 4.99 -2.28
N ARG A 187 12.39 5.40 -3.48
CA ARG A 187 13.28 5.33 -4.64
C ARG A 187 13.14 6.60 -5.46
N ASP A 188 14.25 7.10 -5.98
CA ASP A 188 14.30 8.27 -6.86
C ASP A 188 14.66 7.91 -8.31
N LYS A 189 14.63 8.92 -9.17
CA LYS A 189 14.95 8.80 -10.61
C LYS A 189 16.42 8.41 -10.89
N ALA A 190 17.32 8.60 -9.93
CA ALA A 190 18.72 8.20 -10.01
C ALA A 190 18.96 6.77 -9.49
N ASP A 191 17.86 6.04 -9.18
CA ASP A 191 17.87 4.69 -8.60
C ASP A 191 18.48 4.61 -7.20
N ASN A 192 18.62 5.72 -6.49
CA ASN A 192 18.87 5.68 -5.06
C ASN A 192 17.68 5.03 -4.37
N PHE A 193 17.96 4.10 -3.46
CA PHE A 193 16.94 3.35 -2.74
C PHE A 193 17.24 3.34 -1.25
N VAL A 194 16.24 3.64 -0.44
CA VAL A 194 16.33 3.60 1.04
C VAL A 194 15.16 2.84 1.63
N VAL A 195 15.44 2.05 2.68
CA VAL A 195 14.43 1.51 3.57
C VAL A 195 14.32 2.48 4.75
N VAL A 196 13.21 3.18 4.82
CA VAL A 196 12.95 4.16 5.90
C VAL A 196 12.68 3.43 7.21
N CYS A 197 11.92 2.35 7.15
CA CYS A 197 11.54 1.58 8.34
C CYS A 197 11.12 0.16 7.96
N SER A 198 11.52 -0.80 8.77
CA SER A 198 10.93 -2.14 8.79
C SER A 198 9.84 -2.20 9.87
N ILE A 199 8.73 -2.83 9.55
CA ILE A 199 7.56 -2.97 10.44
C ILE A 199 7.20 -4.45 10.51
N GLU A 200 6.95 -4.95 11.71
CA GLU A 200 6.44 -6.30 11.94
C GLU A 200 5.03 -6.20 12.49
N ASN A 201 4.10 -6.93 11.89
CA ASN A 201 2.76 -7.13 12.40
C ASN A 201 2.78 -8.27 13.43
N VAL A 202 2.35 -8.00 14.65
CA VAL A 202 2.33 -9.00 15.74
C VAL A 202 1.23 -10.03 15.49
N ASP A 203 0.11 -9.59 14.95
CA ASP A 203 -0.96 -10.47 14.51
C ASP A 203 -0.55 -11.15 13.19
N PRO A 204 -0.82 -12.46 13.05
CA PRO A 204 -0.46 -13.19 11.82
C PRO A 204 -1.32 -12.77 10.63
N MET A 205 -0.88 -13.14 9.43
CA MET A 205 -1.66 -12.99 8.20
C MET A 205 -3.09 -13.49 8.38
N GLY A 206 -4.04 -12.68 7.90
CA GLY A 206 -5.48 -12.87 8.06
C GLY A 206 -6.16 -11.76 8.88
N VAL A 207 -5.40 -11.02 9.68
CA VAL A 207 -5.83 -9.77 10.31
C VAL A 207 -5.34 -8.60 9.44
N HIS A 208 -6.21 -7.63 9.15
CA HIS A 208 -5.82 -6.45 8.37
C HIS A 208 -4.72 -5.66 9.09
N THR A 209 -3.69 -5.22 8.36
CA THR A 209 -2.53 -4.49 8.94
C THR A 209 -2.93 -3.25 9.75
N GLY A 210 -4.02 -2.57 9.36
CA GLY A 210 -4.60 -1.46 10.13
C GLY A 210 -5.12 -1.86 11.51
N ASP A 211 -5.54 -3.12 11.68
CA ASP A 211 -6.09 -3.68 12.92
C ASP A 211 -5.05 -4.46 13.72
N SER A 212 -3.88 -4.73 13.15
CA SER A 212 -2.78 -5.42 13.82
C SER A 212 -2.03 -4.51 14.79
N ILE A 213 -1.55 -5.06 15.90
CA ILE A 213 -0.50 -4.45 16.70
C ILE A 213 0.79 -4.54 15.87
N THR A 214 1.49 -3.42 15.69
CA THR A 214 2.71 -3.39 14.89
C THR A 214 3.88 -2.85 15.69
N VAL A 215 5.07 -3.33 15.39
CA VAL A 215 6.31 -2.89 15.99
C VAL A 215 7.31 -2.44 14.92
N ALA A 216 8.00 -1.35 15.18
CA ALA A 216 9.08 -0.82 14.37
C ALA A 216 10.33 -0.56 15.25
N PRO A 217 11.52 -1.01 14.83
CA PRO A 217 11.78 -1.86 13.68
C PRO A 217 11.27 -3.30 13.88
N ALA A 218 11.21 -4.10 12.82
CA ALA A 218 10.91 -5.53 12.92
C ALA A 218 11.83 -6.22 13.91
N GLN A 219 11.25 -7.06 14.80
CA GLN A 219 11.96 -7.63 15.94
C GLN A 219 12.46 -9.06 15.70
N THR A 220 11.79 -9.81 14.82
CA THR A 220 12.05 -11.25 14.66
C THR A 220 12.70 -11.63 13.33
N LEU A 221 13.17 -10.65 12.55
CA LEU A 221 14.01 -10.87 11.37
C LEU A 221 15.49 -10.98 11.77
N THR A 222 16.17 -11.97 11.23
CA THR A 222 17.64 -11.95 11.20
C THR A 222 18.13 -10.92 10.18
N ASP A 223 19.39 -10.49 10.30
CA ASP A 223 19.97 -9.56 9.31
C ASP A 223 19.90 -10.11 7.88
N LYS A 224 20.16 -11.41 7.71
CA LYS A 224 20.06 -12.07 6.40
C LYS A 224 18.66 -12.01 5.81
N GLU A 225 17.64 -12.25 6.61
CA GLU A 225 16.23 -12.15 6.19
C GLU A 225 15.87 -10.70 5.86
N TYR A 226 16.26 -9.76 6.72
CA TYR A 226 16.04 -8.34 6.47
C TYR A 226 16.67 -7.87 5.15
N GLN A 227 17.94 -8.23 4.87
CA GLN A 227 18.59 -7.89 3.60
C GLN A 227 17.88 -8.52 2.41
N TYR A 228 17.37 -9.75 2.55
CA TYR A 228 16.60 -10.39 1.49
C TYR A 228 15.28 -9.66 1.20
N LEU A 229 14.52 -9.28 2.23
CA LEU A 229 13.31 -8.45 2.06
C LEU A 229 13.63 -7.11 1.41
N ARG A 230 14.75 -6.49 1.80
CA ARG A 230 15.24 -5.24 1.23
C ARG A 230 15.52 -5.36 -0.28
N ASP A 231 16.20 -6.43 -0.70
CA ASP A 231 16.53 -6.68 -2.11
C ASP A 231 15.26 -6.96 -2.93
N LEU A 232 14.31 -7.71 -2.35
CA LEU A 232 12.99 -7.91 -2.95
C LEU A 232 12.23 -6.58 -3.09
N ALA A 233 12.17 -5.75 -2.06
CA ALA A 233 11.50 -4.46 -2.12
C ALA A 233 12.07 -3.56 -3.21
N LYS A 234 13.40 -3.51 -3.34
CA LYS A 234 14.08 -2.77 -4.42
C LYS A 234 13.69 -3.30 -5.80
N THR A 235 13.63 -4.61 -5.95
CA THR A 235 13.24 -5.27 -7.20
C THR A 235 11.77 -4.96 -7.53
N VAL A 236 10.87 -5.03 -6.55
CA VAL A 236 9.46 -4.66 -6.68
C VAL A 236 9.31 -3.22 -7.15
N MET A 237 9.99 -2.26 -6.49
CA MET A 237 9.95 -0.84 -6.86
C MET A 237 10.37 -0.61 -8.31
N ARG A 238 11.44 -1.29 -8.75
CA ARG A 238 11.93 -1.22 -10.14
C ARG A 238 10.96 -1.84 -11.12
N ALA A 239 10.40 -3.01 -10.82
CA ALA A 239 9.47 -3.72 -11.69
C ALA A 239 8.16 -2.94 -11.89
N VAL A 240 7.64 -2.33 -10.83
CA VAL A 240 6.46 -1.47 -10.89
C VAL A 240 6.77 -0.14 -11.58
N GLY A 241 7.99 0.39 -11.43
CA GLY A 241 8.43 1.62 -12.06
C GLY A 241 8.18 2.87 -11.22
N VAL A 242 8.01 2.74 -9.89
CA VAL A 242 7.99 3.91 -9.00
C VAL A 242 9.42 4.40 -8.82
N GLU A 243 9.67 5.64 -9.25
CA GLU A 243 10.99 6.26 -9.26
C GLU A 243 11.02 7.70 -8.73
N THR A 244 9.91 8.17 -8.17
CA THR A 244 9.80 9.53 -7.63
C THR A 244 8.94 9.55 -6.37
N GLY A 245 9.11 8.58 -5.48
CA GLY A 245 8.27 8.58 -4.29
C GLY A 245 8.53 7.45 -3.31
N GLY A 246 7.72 7.44 -2.26
CA GLY A 246 7.66 6.42 -1.24
C GLY A 246 6.59 5.37 -1.53
N SER A 247 6.83 4.17 -1.03
CA SER A 247 5.93 3.04 -1.15
C SER A 247 6.01 2.14 0.06
N ASN A 248 4.93 1.42 0.29
CA ASN A 248 4.87 0.34 1.25
C ASN A 248 4.90 -0.99 0.51
N VAL A 249 5.83 -1.88 0.87
CA VAL A 249 5.92 -3.25 0.32
C VAL A 249 5.64 -4.24 1.44
N GLN A 250 4.68 -5.13 1.23
CA GLN A 250 4.22 -6.10 2.22
C GLN A 250 4.70 -7.51 1.88
N PHE A 251 5.14 -8.23 2.90
CA PHE A 251 5.70 -9.57 2.81
C PHE A 251 5.01 -10.52 3.78
N ALA A 252 4.78 -11.74 3.33
CA ALA A 252 4.48 -12.86 4.19
C ALA A 252 5.72 -13.74 4.32
N VAL A 253 6.01 -14.19 5.55
CA VAL A 253 7.12 -15.09 5.83
C VAL A 253 6.60 -16.32 6.56
N ASN A 254 6.82 -17.50 5.99
CA ASN A 254 6.42 -18.75 6.60
C ASN A 254 7.23 -18.99 7.89
N PRO A 255 6.57 -19.11 9.06
CA PRO A 255 7.27 -19.28 10.33
C PRO A 255 7.97 -20.64 10.48
N GLU A 256 7.64 -21.63 9.63
CA GLU A 256 8.19 -22.98 9.72
C GLU A 256 9.48 -23.14 8.90
N ASN A 257 9.55 -22.52 7.73
CA ASN A 257 10.66 -22.75 6.80
C ASN A 257 11.35 -21.48 6.28
N GLY A 258 10.82 -20.27 6.64
CA GLY A 258 11.36 -19.00 6.21
C GLY A 258 11.07 -18.63 4.75
N GLU A 259 10.15 -19.34 4.07
CA GLU A 259 9.71 -18.95 2.72
C GLU A 259 9.13 -17.54 2.74
N VAL A 260 9.58 -16.69 1.82
CA VAL A 260 9.12 -15.30 1.69
C VAL A 260 8.25 -15.15 0.46
N ILE A 261 7.12 -14.46 0.61
CA ILE A 261 6.21 -14.11 -0.47
C ILE A 261 5.91 -12.60 -0.40
N VAL A 262 5.98 -11.92 -1.55
CA VAL A 262 5.52 -10.54 -1.71
C VAL A 262 4.00 -10.55 -1.89
N ILE A 263 3.30 -9.79 -1.05
CA ILE A 263 1.83 -9.73 -1.05
C ILE A 263 1.36 -8.62 -1.98
N GLU A 264 1.81 -7.41 -1.72
CA GLU A 264 1.42 -6.22 -2.46
C GLU A 264 2.43 -5.09 -2.30
N MET A 265 2.28 -4.09 -3.14
CA MET A 265 2.98 -2.82 -3.03
C MET A 265 1.96 -1.68 -3.17
N ASN A 266 2.00 -0.74 -2.26
CA ASN A 266 1.20 0.48 -2.31
C ASN A 266 2.08 1.64 -2.81
N PRO A 267 1.89 2.18 -4.04
CA PRO A 267 2.75 3.21 -4.64
C PRO A 267 2.38 4.62 -4.12
N ARG A 268 2.24 4.78 -2.84
CA ARG A 268 1.77 6.00 -2.19
C ARG A 268 2.19 6.09 -0.73
N VAL A 269 2.16 7.29 -0.19
CA VAL A 269 2.24 7.52 1.26
C VAL A 269 0.98 6.95 1.92
N SER A 270 1.15 6.19 2.99
CA SER A 270 0.12 5.44 3.68
C SER A 270 0.10 5.74 5.19
N ARG A 271 -0.76 5.05 5.94
CA ARG A 271 -0.75 5.11 7.41
C ARG A 271 0.56 4.55 7.98
N SER A 272 1.07 3.47 7.42
CA SER A 272 2.37 2.91 7.80
C SER A 272 3.52 3.87 7.49
N SER A 273 3.44 4.67 6.43
CA SER A 273 4.40 5.75 6.17
C SER A 273 4.36 6.83 7.26
N ALA A 274 3.17 7.16 7.77
CA ALA A 274 3.04 8.09 8.88
C ALA A 274 3.62 7.51 10.19
N LEU A 275 3.37 6.21 10.45
CA LEU A 275 3.99 5.47 11.54
C LEU A 275 5.52 5.50 11.43
N ALA A 276 6.06 5.10 10.27
CA ALA A 276 7.48 5.07 10.00
C ALA A 276 8.12 6.46 10.16
N SER A 277 7.47 7.51 9.66
CA SER A 277 7.96 8.88 9.81
C SER A 277 8.03 9.31 11.28
N LYS A 278 7.03 8.96 12.09
CA LYS A 278 7.04 9.26 13.53
C LYS A 278 8.05 8.40 14.28
N ALA A 279 8.19 7.14 13.90
CA ALA A 279 9.11 6.21 14.54
C ALA A 279 10.57 6.59 14.30
N THR A 280 10.92 7.00 13.08
CA THR A 280 12.31 7.24 12.67
C THR A 280 12.72 8.71 12.70
N GLY A 281 11.76 9.63 12.64
CA GLY A 281 12.02 11.04 12.39
C GLY A 281 12.28 11.37 10.90
N PHE A 282 12.21 10.40 10.00
CA PHE A 282 12.40 10.58 8.56
C PHE A 282 11.09 11.01 7.90
N PRO A 283 10.96 12.23 7.36
CA PRO A 283 9.68 12.79 6.92
C PRO A 283 9.30 12.31 5.51
N ILE A 284 8.77 11.08 5.40
CA ILE A 284 8.47 10.43 4.12
C ILE A 284 7.66 11.32 3.18
N ALA A 285 6.56 11.92 3.65
CA ALA A 285 5.69 12.74 2.80
C ALA A 285 6.39 14.00 2.27
N LYS A 286 7.25 14.64 3.09
CA LYS A 286 8.07 15.76 2.67
C LYS A 286 9.03 15.37 1.57
N ILE A 287 9.75 14.27 1.77
CA ILE A 287 10.76 13.79 0.81
C ILE A 287 10.08 13.30 -0.46
N ALA A 288 8.97 12.55 -0.36
CA ALA A 288 8.19 12.13 -1.53
C ALA A 288 7.72 13.31 -2.39
N ALA A 289 7.31 14.43 -1.76
CA ALA A 289 6.93 15.64 -2.49
C ALA A 289 8.13 16.27 -3.22
N LEU A 290 9.32 16.26 -2.64
CA LEU A 290 10.54 16.78 -3.29
C LEU A 290 10.98 15.86 -4.45
N LEU A 291 10.93 14.53 -4.25
CA LEU A 291 11.22 13.57 -5.32
C LEU A 291 10.27 13.76 -6.51
N ALA A 292 8.99 14.01 -6.23
CA ALA A 292 7.97 14.21 -7.26
C ALA A 292 8.23 15.44 -8.15
N VAL A 293 8.92 16.45 -7.63
CA VAL A 293 9.31 17.66 -8.40
C VAL A 293 10.74 17.61 -8.91
N GLY A 294 11.38 16.44 -8.85
CA GLY A 294 12.61 16.17 -9.57
C GLY A 294 13.90 16.14 -8.75
N TYR A 295 13.85 16.35 -7.43
CA TYR A 295 15.01 16.11 -6.57
C TYR A 295 15.37 14.62 -6.52
N THR A 296 16.61 14.32 -6.12
CA THR A 296 17.08 12.99 -5.79
C THR A 296 17.39 12.88 -4.30
N LEU A 297 17.42 11.65 -3.76
CA LEU A 297 17.64 11.42 -2.33
C LEU A 297 18.99 11.94 -1.82
N ASP A 298 19.99 12.00 -2.68
CA ASP A 298 21.32 12.53 -2.37
C ASP A 298 21.40 14.06 -2.43
N GLU A 299 20.45 14.73 -3.09
CA GLU A 299 20.30 16.17 -3.10
C GLU A 299 19.52 16.73 -1.91
N ILE A 300 18.66 15.90 -1.30
CA ILE A 300 17.78 16.31 -0.20
C ILE A 300 18.53 16.15 1.14
N PRO A 301 18.62 17.21 1.98
CA PRO A 301 19.19 17.10 3.31
C PRO A 301 18.38 16.11 4.20
N ASN A 302 19.07 15.28 4.96
CA ASN A 302 18.48 14.40 5.93
C ASN A 302 18.02 15.18 7.17
N ASP A 303 16.73 15.18 7.47
CA ASP A 303 16.17 15.93 8.61
C ASP A 303 16.61 15.41 9.98
N ILE A 304 17.05 14.15 10.07
CA ILE A 304 17.51 13.53 11.31
C ILE A 304 18.94 13.98 11.63
N THR A 305 19.84 13.72 10.70
CA THR A 305 21.27 13.98 10.90
C THR A 305 21.65 15.42 10.62
N ARG A 306 20.96 16.11 9.71
CA ARG A 306 21.18 17.47 9.20
C ARG A 306 22.53 17.67 8.48
N VAL A 307 23.35 16.65 8.41
CA VAL A 307 24.69 16.68 7.79
C VAL A 307 24.89 15.65 6.69
N THR A 308 24.01 14.63 6.61
CA THR A 308 24.03 13.64 5.54
C THR A 308 22.86 13.87 4.58
N PRO A 309 22.88 13.31 3.35
CA PRO A 309 21.74 13.34 2.46
C PRO A 309 20.63 12.36 2.91
N ALA A 310 19.43 12.51 2.36
CA ALA A 310 18.29 11.65 2.62
C ALA A 310 18.48 10.21 2.08
N SER A 311 19.50 9.96 1.27
CA SER A 311 19.92 8.62 0.86
C SER A 311 20.55 7.79 2.00
N PHE A 312 20.82 8.40 3.15
CA PHE A 312 21.23 7.71 4.37
C PHE A 312 20.02 7.16 5.10
N GLU A 313 19.94 5.85 5.24
CA GLU A 313 18.83 5.17 5.90
C GLU A 313 18.80 5.48 7.41
N PRO A 314 17.58 5.70 7.98
CA PRO A 314 17.44 5.80 9.42
C PRO A 314 17.83 4.49 10.12
N SER A 315 18.46 4.61 11.26
CA SER A 315 18.71 3.51 12.18
C SER A 315 18.26 3.91 13.57
N ILE A 316 17.42 3.09 14.21
CA ILE A 316 16.87 3.36 15.53
C ILE A 316 17.26 2.27 16.52
N ASP A 317 17.58 2.65 17.77
CA ASP A 317 17.97 1.79 18.88
C ASP A 317 16.89 1.66 19.96
N TYR A 318 15.64 1.90 19.57
CA TYR A 318 14.43 1.82 20.39
C TYR A 318 13.31 1.15 19.61
N CYS A 319 12.26 0.73 20.29
CA CYS A 319 11.08 0.15 19.69
C CYS A 319 9.92 1.15 19.72
N VAL A 320 9.18 1.20 18.63
CA VAL A 320 7.90 1.93 18.55
C VAL A 320 6.80 0.92 18.32
N VAL A 321 5.80 0.91 19.18
CA VAL A 321 4.64 0.00 19.10
C VAL A 321 3.41 0.82 18.75
N LYS A 322 2.67 0.40 17.71
CA LYS A 322 1.36 0.93 17.35
C LYS A 322 0.29 -0.04 17.84
N ILE A 323 -0.69 0.46 18.54
CA ILE A 323 -1.87 -0.28 18.99
C ILE A 323 -3.12 0.38 18.38
N PRO A 324 -3.95 -0.38 17.64
CA PRO A 324 -5.19 0.13 17.06
C PRO A 324 -6.24 0.48 18.12
N ARG A 325 -7.15 1.39 17.77
CA ARG A 325 -8.34 1.72 18.56
C ARG A 325 -9.57 1.34 17.76
N TRP A 326 -10.47 0.60 18.40
CA TRP A 326 -11.78 0.25 17.87
C TRP A 326 -12.88 0.93 18.71
N ASN A 327 -14.05 1.12 18.11
CA ASN A 327 -15.23 1.69 18.80
C ASN A 327 -16.38 0.69 18.84
N PHE A 328 -16.10 -0.60 19.03
CA PHE A 328 -17.14 -1.65 19.07
C PHE A 328 -18.22 -1.35 20.13
N GLU A 329 -17.83 -0.71 21.23
CA GLU A 329 -18.75 -0.28 22.29
C GLU A 329 -19.83 0.69 21.83
N LYS A 330 -19.60 1.41 20.71
CA LYS A 330 -20.56 2.35 20.12
C LYS A 330 -21.49 1.71 19.08
N PHE A 331 -21.20 0.50 18.68
CA PHE A 331 -21.94 -0.22 17.63
C PHE A 331 -22.41 -1.58 18.13
N PRO A 332 -23.48 -1.64 18.95
CA PRO A 332 -24.02 -2.90 19.46
C PRO A 332 -24.40 -3.85 18.33
N GLY A 333 -24.00 -5.12 18.42
CA GLY A 333 -24.31 -6.16 17.43
C GLY A 333 -23.28 -6.28 16.29
N VAL A 334 -22.25 -5.46 16.25
CA VAL A 334 -21.14 -5.67 15.31
C VAL A 334 -20.23 -6.77 15.84
N ASP A 335 -19.87 -7.71 14.98
CA ASP A 335 -18.87 -8.73 15.28
C ASP A 335 -17.48 -8.09 15.50
N PRO A 336 -16.91 -8.19 16.71
CA PRO A 336 -15.60 -7.64 17.03
C PRO A 336 -14.42 -8.49 16.53
N THR A 337 -14.67 -9.66 15.96
CA THR A 337 -13.62 -10.56 15.46
C THR A 337 -12.82 -9.86 14.37
N LEU A 338 -11.50 -9.76 14.57
CA LEU A 338 -10.60 -9.19 13.58
C LEU A 338 -10.43 -10.15 12.40
N GLY A 339 -10.25 -9.57 11.21
CA GLY A 339 -10.15 -10.32 9.97
C GLY A 339 -9.56 -9.45 8.85
N PRO A 340 -9.73 -9.83 7.59
CA PRO A 340 -9.13 -9.13 6.45
C PRO A 340 -9.75 -7.75 6.18
N GLN A 341 -10.87 -7.42 6.80
CA GLN A 341 -11.52 -6.12 6.71
C GLN A 341 -11.11 -5.24 7.88
N MET A 342 -10.61 -4.03 7.58
CA MET A 342 -10.21 -3.05 8.60
C MET A 342 -11.44 -2.56 9.39
N LYS A 343 -11.35 -2.61 10.72
CA LYS A 343 -12.38 -2.17 11.69
C LYS A 343 -11.92 -1.04 12.62
N SER A 344 -10.60 -0.80 12.69
CA SER A 344 -10.04 0.26 13.54
C SER A 344 -10.39 1.66 13.04
N VAL A 345 -10.58 2.57 13.99
CA VAL A 345 -10.94 3.99 13.74
C VAL A 345 -9.83 4.96 14.14
N GLY A 346 -8.77 4.47 14.75
CA GLY A 346 -7.63 5.25 15.20
C GLY A 346 -6.54 4.34 15.74
N GLU A 347 -5.48 4.97 16.24
CA GLU A 347 -4.31 4.27 16.76
C GLU A 347 -3.58 5.12 17.78
N VAL A 348 -2.81 4.48 18.65
CA VAL A 348 -1.84 5.11 19.54
C VAL A 348 -0.47 4.50 19.31
N MET A 349 0.57 5.26 19.62
CA MET A 349 1.95 4.82 19.53
C MET A 349 2.66 5.03 20.86
N ALA A 350 3.49 4.06 21.24
CA ALA A 350 4.37 4.14 22.39
C ALA A 350 5.81 3.88 21.96
N ILE A 351 6.75 4.49 22.67
CA ILE A 351 8.20 4.32 22.45
C ILE A 351 8.79 3.71 23.69
N GLY A 352 9.55 2.66 23.53
CA GLY A 352 10.29 1.97 24.61
C GLY A 352 11.66 1.50 24.14
N ARG A 353 12.50 1.09 25.07
CA ARG A 353 13.80 0.50 24.71
C ARG A 353 13.69 -0.94 24.23
N THR A 354 12.65 -1.63 24.67
CA THR A 354 12.33 -3.02 24.30
C THR A 354 10.85 -3.12 23.97
N PHE A 355 10.47 -4.17 23.26
CA PHE A 355 9.08 -4.45 22.93
C PHE A 355 8.23 -4.81 24.16
N THR A 356 8.81 -5.36 25.19
CA THR A 356 8.13 -5.78 26.45
C THR A 356 8.04 -4.64 27.47
#